data_36fcf21ea25f23cbae0b1e2bf6cc07e0
#
_entry.id   36fcf21ea25f23cbae0b1e2bf6cc07e0
#
_cell.length_a   1.000
_cell.length_b   1.000
_cell.length_c   1.000
_cell.angle_alpha   90.00
_cell.angle_beta   90.00
_cell.angle_gamma   90.00
#
_symmetry.space_group_name_H-M   'P 1'
#
loop_
_entity.id
_entity.type
_entity.pdbx_description
1 polymer ?
#
loop_
_entity_poly.entity_id
_entity_poly.type
_entity_poly.pdbx_seq_one_letter_code
_entity_poly.pdbx_strand_id
1 'polypeptide(L)'
;HLEPYGFTSRAKSGAEAVVLFPDGDRSHAVAITVSDRRYRMKGLKTGEVALYDDQGQSVTLTRAGIVVDGGGKVIMFKNAPKARFEMDLEVTGQIKDLSDTSGQTMSAMRVAYNGHKHRENGQGNNTDAPDKQMGA
;
A
#
# COMPACT_ATOMS: atom_id res chain seq x y z
N HIS A 1 -13.72 4.87 26.33
CA HIS A 1 -13.84 3.84 25.30
C HIS A 1 -12.76 2.77 25.49
N LEU A 2 -13.16 1.51 25.59
CA LEU A 2 -12.25 0.37 25.67
C LEU A 2 -12.06 -0.23 24.28
N GLU A 3 -10.82 -0.37 23.84
CA GLU A 3 -10.43 -1.01 22.59
C GLU A 3 -9.53 -2.22 22.85
N PRO A 4 -9.57 -3.25 22.00
CA PRO A 4 -8.62 -4.37 22.09
C PRO A 4 -7.18 -3.89 21.93
N TYR A 5 -6.25 -4.54 22.62
CA TYR A 5 -4.83 -4.27 22.46
C TYR A 5 -4.37 -4.40 21.00
N GLY A 6 -3.63 -3.41 20.54
CA GLY A 6 -3.12 -3.39 19.15
C GLY A 6 -4.07 -2.87 18.09
N PHE A 7 -5.29 -2.48 18.48
CA PHE A 7 -6.25 -1.81 17.62
C PHE A 7 -6.73 -0.53 18.29
N THR A 8 -6.68 0.59 17.59
CA THR A 8 -7.21 1.88 18.07
C THR A 8 -7.83 2.67 16.92
N SER A 9 -8.91 3.38 17.23
CA SER A 9 -9.60 4.25 16.29
C SER A 9 -10.05 5.53 16.97
N ARG A 10 -10.13 6.62 16.22
CA ARG A 10 -10.74 7.85 16.67
C ARG A 10 -12.03 8.08 15.92
N ALA A 11 -13.13 7.80 16.57
CA ALA A 11 -14.46 8.00 16.00
C ALA A 11 -14.73 9.47 15.64
N LYS A 12 -15.46 9.69 14.56
CA LYS A 12 -15.89 11.03 14.14
C LYS A 12 -17.08 11.51 14.99
N SER A 13 -17.24 12.82 15.07
CA SER A 13 -18.45 13.43 15.67
C SER A 13 -19.72 12.90 14.97
N GLY A 14 -20.71 12.51 15.75
CA GLY A 14 -21.94 11.89 15.26
C GLY A 14 -21.86 10.37 15.04
N ALA A 15 -20.76 9.72 15.41
CA ALA A 15 -20.70 8.27 15.48
C ALA A 15 -21.61 7.74 16.61
N GLU A 16 -22.09 6.52 16.44
CA GLU A 16 -22.97 5.83 17.40
C GLU A 16 -22.14 5.00 18.37
N ALA A 17 -22.50 5.01 19.64
CA ALA A 17 -21.84 4.22 20.66
C ALA A 17 -22.82 3.33 21.42
N VAL A 18 -22.38 2.11 21.75
CA VAL A 18 -23.02 1.29 22.78
C VAL A 18 -22.32 1.54 24.10
N VAL A 19 -23.05 1.99 25.09
CA VAL A 19 -22.53 2.37 26.39
C VAL A 19 -23.15 1.51 27.47
N LEU A 20 -22.31 0.97 28.34
CA LEU A 20 -22.77 0.31 29.56
C LEU A 20 -22.56 1.22 30.77
N PHE A 21 -23.42 1.03 31.75
CA PHE A 21 -23.37 1.66 33.06
C PHE A 21 -23.23 0.53 34.12
N PRO A 22 -21.98 0.19 34.52
CA PRO A 22 -21.77 -0.81 35.55
C PRO A 22 -22.53 -0.43 36.83
N ASP A 23 -23.17 -1.42 37.45
CA ASP A 23 -23.98 -1.27 38.66
C ASP A 23 -25.12 -0.22 38.57
N GLY A 24 -25.51 0.18 37.31
CA GLY A 24 -26.50 1.20 37.08
C GLY A 24 -26.04 2.64 37.33
N ASP A 25 -24.77 2.83 37.66
CA ASP A 25 -24.20 4.15 37.92
C ASP A 25 -23.92 4.91 36.63
N ARG A 26 -24.71 5.94 36.37
CA ARG A 26 -24.58 6.79 35.18
C ARG A 26 -23.34 7.70 35.19
N SER A 27 -22.67 7.85 36.31
CA SER A 27 -21.41 8.60 36.39
C SER A 27 -20.20 7.82 35.85
N HIS A 28 -20.33 6.48 35.76
CA HIS A 28 -19.30 5.56 35.29
C HIS A 28 -19.69 4.87 33.97
N ALA A 29 -19.92 5.66 32.93
CA ALA A 29 -20.27 5.16 31.60
C ALA A 29 -19.03 4.57 30.89
N VAL A 30 -19.15 3.36 30.35
CA VAL A 30 -18.11 2.70 29.55
C VAL A 30 -18.63 2.46 28.14
N ALA A 31 -18.02 3.09 27.14
CA ALA A 31 -18.32 2.81 25.74
C ALA A 31 -17.60 1.51 25.32
N ILE A 32 -18.37 0.51 24.93
CA ILE A 32 -17.86 -0.82 24.53
C ILE A 32 -17.55 -0.86 23.05
N THR A 33 -18.39 -0.24 22.24
CA THR A 33 -18.18 -0.16 20.79
C THR A 33 -18.65 1.19 20.28
N VAL A 34 -17.92 1.67 19.27
CA VAL A 34 -18.30 2.86 18.51
C VAL A 34 -18.36 2.49 17.04
N SER A 35 -19.41 2.86 16.36
CA SER A 35 -19.65 2.55 14.95
C SER A 35 -20.14 3.78 14.21
N ASP A 36 -19.80 3.87 12.93
CA ASP A 36 -20.29 4.95 12.08
C ASP A 36 -20.90 4.38 10.80
N ARG A 37 -22.23 4.33 10.76
CA ARG A 37 -22.98 3.79 9.61
C ARG A 37 -22.76 4.58 8.31
N ARG A 38 -22.36 5.84 8.41
CA ARG A 38 -22.12 6.70 7.24
C ARG A 38 -20.97 6.20 6.40
N TYR A 39 -19.95 5.62 7.04
CA TYR A 39 -18.69 5.19 6.42
C TYR A 39 -18.49 3.68 6.40
N ARG A 40 -19.40 2.94 6.99
CA ARG A 40 -19.30 1.47 7.02
C ARG A 40 -19.15 0.91 5.61
N MET A 41 -18.07 0.15 5.37
CA MET A 41 -17.87 -0.57 4.12
C MET A 41 -19.01 -1.53 3.86
N LYS A 42 -19.58 -1.47 2.65
CA LYS A 42 -20.71 -2.28 2.20
C LYS A 42 -20.27 -3.26 1.12
N GLY A 43 -21.07 -4.30 0.88
CA GLY A 43 -20.84 -5.24 -0.22
C GLY A 43 -19.86 -6.37 0.09
N LEU A 44 -19.41 -6.52 1.33
CA LEU A 44 -18.64 -7.68 1.75
C LEU A 44 -19.49 -8.96 1.66
N LYS A 45 -18.91 -10.01 1.10
CA LYS A 45 -19.51 -11.34 1.08
C LYS A 45 -19.36 -12.01 2.45
N THR A 46 -20.16 -13.03 2.71
CA THR A 46 -20.06 -13.79 3.96
C THR A 46 -18.65 -14.30 4.20
N GLY A 47 -18.07 -13.96 5.35
CA GLY A 47 -16.72 -14.34 5.78
C GLY A 47 -15.59 -13.47 5.21
N GLU A 48 -15.88 -12.37 4.52
CA GLU A 48 -14.89 -11.35 4.18
C GLU A 48 -14.73 -10.35 5.33
N VAL A 49 -13.54 -9.80 5.47
CA VAL A 49 -13.18 -8.88 6.56
C VAL A 49 -12.48 -7.65 5.96
N ALA A 50 -12.75 -6.47 6.50
CA ALA A 50 -12.09 -5.25 6.08
C ALA A 50 -11.68 -4.38 7.28
N LEU A 51 -10.48 -3.81 7.18
CA LEU A 51 -10.06 -2.62 7.91
C LEU A 51 -10.16 -1.43 6.95
N TYR A 52 -10.85 -0.39 7.33
CA TYR A 52 -11.15 0.72 6.44
C TYR A 52 -11.31 2.05 7.19
N ASP A 53 -11.22 3.15 6.45
CA ASP A 53 -11.49 4.50 6.95
C ASP A 53 -12.64 5.20 6.21
N ASP A 54 -12.84 6.47 6.52
CA ASP A 54 -13.84 7.32 5.87
C ASP A 54 -13.37 7.96 4.55
N GLN A 55 -12.14 7.66 4.12
CA GLN A 55 -11.51 8.26 2.94
C GLN A 55 -11.27 7.26 1.80
N GLY A 56 -11.78 6.04 1.93
CA GLY A 56 -11.66 4.99 0.93
C GLY A 56 -10.37 4.17 1.04
N GLN A 57 -9.55 4.38 2.07
CA GLN A 57 -8.40 3.52 2.33
C GLN A 57 -8.87 2.23 2.99
N SER A 58 -8.33 1.08 2.55
CA SER A 58 -8.72 -0.20 3.14
C SER A 58 -7.69 -1.31 2.98
N VAL A 59 -7.77 -2.28 3.89
CA VAL A 59 -7.18 -3.62 3.74
C VAL A 59 -8.32 -4.62 3.84
N THR A 60 -8.59 -5.32 2.76
CA THR A 60 -9.74 -6.23 2.65
C THR A 60 -9.28 -7.66 2.38
N LEU A 61 -9.71 -8.58 3.22
CA LEU A 61 -9.53 -10.03 3.04
C LEU A 61 -10.77 -10.56 2.32
N THR A 62 -10.64 -10.74 1.01
CA THR A 62 -11.72 -11.23 0.16
C THR A 62 -11.62 -12.74 -0.05
N ARG A 63 -12.64 -13.33 -0.66
CA ARG A 63 -12.59 -14.75 -1.06
C ARG A 63 -11.57 -15.04 -2.18
N ALA A 64 -11.15 -14.01 -2.92
CA ALA A 64 -10.17 -14.14 -4.00
C ALA A 64 -8.73 -13.77 -3.59
N GLY A 65 -8.56 -13.04 -2.47
CA GLY A 65 -7.23 -12.62 -2.01
C GLY A 65 -7.27 -11.41 -1.10
N ILE A 66 -6.11 -10.86 -0.80
CA ILE A 66 -5.94 -9.67 0.03
C ILE A 66 -5.78 -8.46 -0.89
N VAL A 67 -6.59 -7.43 -0.67
CA VAL A 67 -6.52 -6.17 -1.39
C VAL A 67 -6.12 -5.06 -0.41
N VAL A 68 -5.07 -4.32 -0.74
CA VAL A 68 -4.68 -3.09 -0.06
C VAL A 68 -4.98 -1.93 -0.99
N ASP A 69 -5.94 -1.11 -0.63
CA ASP A 69 -6.37 0.04 -1.42
C ASP A 69 -5.99 1.34 -0.71
N GLY A 70 -5.22 2.17 -1.37
CA GLY A 70 -4.78 3.47 -0.85
C GLY A 70 -5.84 4.57 -0.97
N GLY A 71 -6.98 4.33 -1.61
CA GLY A 71 -8.00 5.38 -1.83
C GLY A 71 -7.47 6.58 -2.61
N GLY A 72 -6.55 6.35 -3.57
CA GLY A 72 -5.88 7.41 -4.32
C GLY A 72 -4.72 8.10 -3.58
N LYS A 73 -4.34 7.60 -2.41
CA LYS A 73 -3.22 8.13 -1.60
C LYS A 73 -2.01 7.20 -1.66
N VAL A 74 -0.86 7.72 -1.20
CA VAL A 74 0.39 6.96 -1.15
C VAL A 74 0.31 5.86 -0.09
N ILE A 75 0.71 4.65 -0.46
CA ILE A 75 1.02 3.56 0.49
C ILE A 75 2.51 3.61 0.78
N MET A 76 2.89 3.79 2.04
CA MET A 76 4.26 3.97 2.46
C MET A 76 4.71 2.86 3.41
N PHE A 77 5.78 2.15 3.05
CA PHE A 77 6.49 1.23 3.92
C PHE A 77 7.77 1.92 4.41
N LYS A 78 7.90 2.12 5.72
CA LYS A 78 9.04 2.86 6.30
C LYS A 78 9.51 2.27 7.62
N ASN A 79 10.71 2.69 8.05
CA ASN A 79 11.31 2.30 9.32
C ASN A 79 11.51 0.78 9.46
N ALA A 80 11.75 0.11 8.35
CA ALA A 80 12.11 -1.30 8.30
C ALA A 80 13.44 -1.46 7.55
N PRO A 81 14.31 -2.40 7.96
CA PRO A 81 15.62 -2.60 7.31
C PRO A 81 15.48 -3.14 5.88
N LYS A 82 14.38 -3.83 5.57
CA LYS A 82 14.06 -4.29 4.20
C LYS A 82 12.57 -4.64 4.07
N ALA A 83 12.05 -4.58 2.84
CA ALA A 83 10.84 -5.28 2.42
C ALA A 83 11.27 -6.54 1.64
N ARG A 84 10.74 -7.71 2.01
CA ARG A 84 11.01 -8.99 1.33
C ARG A 84 9.73 -9.55 0.75
N PHE A 85 9.78 -9.89 -0.54
CA PHE A 85 8.72 -10.57 -1.26
C PHE A 85 9.19 -11.99 -1.58
N GLU A 86 8.48 -13.01 -1.11
CA GLU A 86 8.76 -14.43 -1.40
C GLU A 86 7.86 -14.96 -2.52
N MET A 87 7.54 -14.08 -3.46
CA MET A 87 6.68 -14.32 -4.60
C MET A 87 7.10 -13.40 -5.75
N ASP A 88 6.58 -13.64 -6.94
CA ASP A 88 6.75 -12.72 -8.07
C ASP A 88 6.12 -11.36 -7.75
N LEU A 89 6.73 -10.29 -8.28
CA LEU A 89 6.26 -8.94 -8.15
C LEU A 89 5.92 -8.37 -9.54
N GLU A 90 4.64 -8.15 -9.79
CA GLU A 90 4.16 -7.45 -10.97
C GLU A 90 3.91 -5.98 -10.66
N VAL A 91 4.45 -5.09 -11.47
CA VAL A 91 4.29 -3.65 -11.30
C VAL A 91 3.83 -3.04 -12.62
N THR A 92 2.64 -2.43 -12.62
CA THR A 92 2.08 -1.76 -13.80
C THR A 92 2.66 -0.36 -14.04
N GLY A 93 3.27 0.22 -13.01
CA GLY A 93 3.95 1.53 -13.06
C GLY A 93 5.47 1.40 -13.18
N GLN A 94 6.17 2.47 -12.84
CA GLN A 94 7.62 2.51 -12.83
C GLN A 94 8.20 1.98 -11.50
N ILE A 95 9.27 1.22 -11.58
CA ILE A 95 10.14 0.92 -10.44
C ILE A 95 11.34 1.85 -10.55
N LYS A 96 11.60 2.62 -9.50
CA LYS A 96 12.75 3.52 -9.39
C LYS A 96 13.55 3.17 -8.14
N ASP A 97 14.82 2.88 -8.30
CA ASP A 97 15.75 2.75 -7.19
C ASP A 97 16.25 4.13 -6.74
N LEU A 98 16.87 4.25 -5.58
CA LEU A 98 17.49 5.48 -5.06
C LEU A 98 16.67 6.74 -5.35
N SER A 99 15.34 6.70 -5.12
CA SER A 99 14.36 7.68 -5.62
C SER A 99 14.63 9.11 -5.14
N ASP A 100 15.29 9.26 -4.00
CA ASP A 100 15.58 10.55 -3.38
C ASP A 100 16.94 11.14 -3.78
N THR A 101 17.68 10.47 -4.67
CA THR A 101 19.00 10.87 -5.13
C THR A 101 19.14 10.77 -6.65
N SER A 102 20.04 9.92 -7.15
CA SER A 102 20.38 9.77 -8.57
C SER A 102 19.71 8.57 -9.25
N GLY A 103 18.70 7.98 -8.62
CA GLY A 103 18.08 6.75 -9.09
C GLY A 103 17.44 6.84 -10.46
N GLN A 104 17.48 5.73 -11.17
CA GLN A 104 16.88 5.56 -12.49
C GLN A 104 15.70 4.62 -12.44
N THR A 105 14.74 4.78 -13.34
CA THR A 105 13.69 3.79 -13.51
C THR A 105 14.20 2.57 -14.27
N MET A 106 13.60 1.40 -14.03
CA MET A 106 13.93 0.20 -14.81
C MET A 106 13.70 0.40 -16.31
N SER A 107 12.71 1.19 -16.70
CA SER A 107 12.51 1.51 -18.13
C SER A 107 13.65 2.39 -18.68
N ALA A 108 14.12 3.38 -17.92
CA ALA A 108 15.26 4.20 -18.32
C ALA A 108 16.54 3.36 -18.45
N MET A 109 16.75 2.40 -17.53
CA MET A 109 17.89 1.48 -17.61
C MET A 109 17.82 0.59 -18.87
N ARG A 110 16.63 0.09 -19.24
CA ARG A 110 16.46 -0.66 -20.49
C ARG A 110 16.80 0.19 -21.72
N VAL A 111 16.32 1.43 -21.77
CA VAL A 111 16.65 2.36 -22.87
C VAL A 111 18.16 2.61 -22.95
N ALA A 112 18.80 2.89 -21.80
CA ALA A 112 20.25 3.10 -21.76
C ALA A 112 21.00 1.85 -22.21
N TYR A 113 20.59 0.65 -21.76
CA TYR A 113 21.19 -0.60 -22.19
C TYR A 113 21.03 -0.83 -23.70
N ASN A 114 19.85 -0.67 -24.24
CA ASN A 114 19.55 -0.93 -25.64
C ASN A 114 20.26 0.07 -26.59
N GLY A 115 20.57 1.27 -26.10
CA GLY A 115 21.21 2.32 -26.87
C GLY A 115 22.70 2.47 -26.65
N HIS A 116 23.32 1.75 -25.67
CA HIS A 116 24.72 1.94 -25.36
C HIS A 116 25.62 1.38 -26.48
N LYS A 117 26.74 2.02 -26.68
CA LYS A 117 27.77 1.65 -27.67
C LYS A 117 29.14 1.73 -27.02
N HIS A 118 30.04 0.92 -27.52
CA HIS A 118 31.45 0.98 -27.13
C HIS A 118 32.29 1.61 -28.26
N ARG A 119 33.29 2.37 -27.88
CA ARG A 119 34.28 2.85 -28.86
C ARG A 119 35.20 1.72 -29.25
N GLU A 120 35.35 1.46 -30.54
CA GLU A 120 36.30 0.45 -31.03
C GLU A 120 37.75 0.93 -30.87
N ASN A 121 38.59 0.04 -30.36
CA ASN A 121 40.02 0.28 -30.27
C ASN A 121 40.65 0.09 -31.67
N GLY A 122 40.93 1.18 -32.38
CA GLY A 122 41.69 1.15 -33.61
C GLY A 122 41.15 1.91 -34.81
N GLN A 123 39.84 1.96 -34.99
CA GLN A 123 39.22 2.62 -36.17
C GLN A 123 38.41 3.89 -35.83
N GLY A 124 38.27 4.23 -34.57
CA GLY A 124 37.63 5.47 -34.15
C GLY A 124 36.08 5.49 -34.25
N ASN A 125 35.47 4.40 -34.66
CA ASN A 125 34.02 4.24 -34.74
C ASN A 125 33.45 3.64 -33.46
N ASN A 126 32.15 3.74 -33.30
CA ASN A 126 31.42 3.04 -32.23
C ASN A 126 30.95 1.68 -32.72
N THR A 127 30.84 0.72 -31.79
CA THR A 127 30.16 -0.56 -32.07
C THR A 127 28.69 -0.33 -32.38
N ASP A 128 28.04 -1.35 -32.92
CA ASP A 128 26.58 -1.37 -33.02
C ASP A 128 25.95 -1.48 -31.63
N ALA A 129 24.64 -1.30 -31.55
CA ALA A 129 23.87 -1.54 -30.35
C ALA A 129 23.91 -3.05 -29.98
N PRO A 130 23.61 -3.43 -28.72
CA PRO A 130 23.59 -4.83 -28.31
C PRO A 130 22.67 -5.69 -29.17
N ASP A 131 23.14 -6.87 -29.59
CA ASP A 131 22.35 -7.84 -30.38
C ASP A 131 21.12 -8.33 -29.63
N LYS A 132 21.22 -8.46 -28.30
CA LYS A 132 20.11 -8.81 -27.43
C LYS A 132 19.64 -7.57 -26.70
N GLN A 133 18.43 -7.17 -26.99
CA GLN A 133 17.80 -6.03 -26.32
C GLN A 133 16.92 -6.48 -25.15
N MET A 134 16.83 -5.67 -24.11
CA MET A 134 15.81 -5.84 -23.08
C MET A 134 14.45 -5.47 -23.66
N GLY A 135 13.44 -6.30 -23.41
CA GLY A 135 12.08 -6.07 -23.89
C GLY A 135 11.56 -4.67 -23.55
N ALA A 136 10.87 -4.07 -24.51
CA ALA A 136 10.25 -2.77 -24.38
C ALA A 136 8.97 -2.86 -23.53
#